data_08c4422ad8b38923fb3bcfe500023469
#
_entry.id   08c4422ad8b38923fb3bcfe500023469
#
_cell.length_a   1.000
_cell.length_b   1.000
_cell.length_c   1.000
_cell.angle_alpha   90.00
_cell.angle_beta   90.00
_cell.angle_gamma   90.00
#
_symmetry.space_group_name_H-M   'P 1'
#
loop_
_entity.id
_entity.type
_entity.pdbx_description
1 polymer ?
#
loop_
_entity_poly.entity_id
_entity_poly.type
_entity_poly.pdbx_seq_one_letter_code
_entity_poly.pdbx_strand_id
1 'polypeptide(L)'
;MEQHLRILMVDDHPMIIEGYQMTLVATKKTHQHLDIDIAHDCDMANELIIKGANSDRPYDVLFFDISLPASKDGAITSGEDLAKIGRTYLPDAKVIILTMFNESFRILNIIREIDPEGLLIKSDLTSSELADAFQRIIDDQPYYSSTVNSFITKTIKSDIFLDDVNRKILHLLSQGIKTRSLSEHIDLSLSAIEKRKKHLKELFGVEDGKDETLLKSAREKGFL
;
A
#
# COMPACT_ATOMS: atom_id res chain seq x y z
N MET A 1 7.10 23.69 22.13
CA MET A 1 8.19 23.87 21.15
C MET A 1 7.56 23.91 19.78
N GLU A 2 8.09 24.74 18.88
CA GLU A 2 7.66 24.72 17.47
C GLU A 2 8.13 23.43 16.82
N GLN A 3 7.25 22.79 16.06
CA GLN A 3 7.53 21.56 15.31
C GLN A 3 7.56 21.89 13.82
N HIS A 4 8.72 21.76 13.20
CA HIS A 4 8.90 21.95 11.77
C HIS A 4 8.93 20.58 11.09
N LEU A 5 7.97 20.35 10.22
CA LEU A 5 7.82 19.10 9.49
C LEU A 5 8.05 19.35 7.99
N ARG A 6 8.99 18.62 7.41
CA ARG A 6 9.23 18.62 5.98
C ARG A 6 8.59 17.39 5.35
N ILE A 7 7.72 17.60 4.37
CA ILE A 7 6.82 16.59 3.82
C ILE A 7 7.06 16.49 2.31
N LEU A 8 7.16 15.28 1.79
CA LEU A 8 7.08 15.01 0.36
C LEU A 8 5.74 14.36 0.04
N MET A 9 4.98 14.92 -0.90
CA MET A 9 3.74 14.34 -1.40
C MET A 9 3.90 13.94 -2.85
N VAL A 10 3.55 12.70 -3.18
CA VAL A 10 3.68 12.13 -4.53
C VAL A 10 2.34 11.56 -4.99
N ASP A 11 1.76 12.16 -6.03
CA ASP A 11 0.53 11.73 -6.69
C ASP A 11 0.51 12.31 -8.11
N ASP A 12 0.13 11.55 -9.12
CA ASP A 12 0.03 12.01 -10.52
C ASP A 12 -1.25 12.81 -10.80
N HIS A 13 -2.11 13.00 -9.80
CA HIS A 13 -3.34 13.78 -9.87
C HIS A 13 -3.21 15.11 -9.11
N PRO A 14 -2.92 16.24 -9.79
CA PRO A 14 -2.65 17.53 -9.14
C PRO A 14 -3.77 17.98 -8.17
N MET A 15 -5.03 17.84 -8.56
CA MET A 15 -6.17 18.26 -7.72
C MET A 15 -6.28 17.47 -6.42
N ILE A 16 -5.88 16.18 -6.43
CA ILE A 16 -5.90 15.34 -5.23
C ILE A 16 -4.83 15.81 -4.27
N ILE A 17 -3.61 16.01 -4.77
CA ILE A 17 -2.49 16.43 -3.94
C ILE A 17 -2.68 17.83 -3.37
N GLU A 18 -3.22 18.76 -4.16
CA GLU A 18 -3.62 20.09 -3.68
C GLU A 18 -4.66 20.01 -2.56
N GLY A 19 -5.67 19.14 -2.71
CA GLY A 19 -6.67 18.90 -1.68
C GLY A 19 -6.08 18.37 -0.36
N TYR A 20 -5.12 17.45 -0.45
CA TYR A 20 -4.40 16.95 0.73
C TYR A 20 -3.55 18.03 1.38
N GLN A 21 -2.78 18.78 0.59
CA GLN A 21 -1.98 19.91 1.07
C GLN A 21 -2.84 20.94 1.78
N MET A 22 -3.94 21.38 1.16
CA MET A 22 -4.87 22.35 1.76
C MET A 22 -5.46 21.83 3.08
N THR A 23 -5.83 20.55 3.13
CA THR A 23 -6.37 19.91 4.33
C THR A 23 -5.34 19.92 5.45
N LEU A 24 -4.10 19.48 5.20
CA LEU A 24 -3.06 19.45 6.23
C LEU A 24 -2.70 20.86 6.71
N VAL A 25 -2.58 21.83 5.82
CA VAL A 25 -2.29 23.24 6.18
C VAL A 25 -3.42 23.84 7.00
N ALA A 26 -4.68 23.56 6.68
CA ALA A 26 -5.85 24.08 7.39
C ALA A 26 -6.04 23.44 8.77
N THR A 27 -5.62 22.19 8.96
CA THR A 27 -5.89 21.39 10.17
C THR A 27 -4.67 21.18 11.07
N LYS A 28 -3.49 21.67 10.67
CA LYS A 28 -2.27 21.60 11.48
C LYS A 28 -2.44 22.28 12.83
N LYS A 29 -1.77 21.78 13.86
CA LYS A 29 -1.72 22.42 15.17
C LYS A 29 -0.99 23.77 15.08
N THR A 30 -1.31 24.71 15.95
CA THR A 30 -0.77 26.09 15.91
C THR A 30 0.77 26.15 15.97
N HIS A 31 1.39 25.19 16.65
CA HIS A 31 2.85 25.10 16.80
C HIS A 31 3.54 24.31 15.67
N GLN A 32 2.78 23.86 14.67
CA GLN A 32 3.31 23.08 13.54
C GLN A 32 3.54 23.99 12.33
N HIS A 33 4.71 23.83 11.71
CA HIS A 33 5.08 24.43 10.44
C HIS A 33 5.30 23.31 9.44
N LEU A 34 4.50 23.29 8.37
CA LEU A 34 4.57 22.30 7.32
C LEU A 34 5.29 22.89 6.10
N ASP A 35 6.39 22.27 5.69
CA ASP A 35 7.15 22.55 4.47
C ASP A 35 6.90 21.39 3.51
N ILE A 36 6.13 21.63 2.44
CA ILE A 36 5.58 20.56 1.60
C ILE A 36 6.13 20.68 0.19
N ASP A 37 6.95 19.71 -0.20
CA ASP A 37 7.38 19.49 -1.57
C ASP A 37 6.41 18.51 -2.27
N ILE A 38 6.16 18.73 -3.57
CA ILE A 38 5.23 17.93 -4.37
C ILE A 38 5.98 17.32 -5.55
N ALA A 39 5.70 16.06 -5.86
CA ALA A 39 6.11 15.39 -7.09
C ALA A 39 4.91 14.74 -7.78
N HIS A 40 4.89 14.77 -9.12
CA HIS A 40 3.79 14.22 -9.91
C HIS A 40 4.17 12.94 -10.69
N ASP A 41 5.40 12.50 -10.58
CA ASP A 41 5.89 11.26 -11.21
C ASP A 41 7.02 10.63 -10.40
N CYS A 42 7.37 9.41 -10.76
CA CYS A 42 8.40 8.65 -10.09
C CYS A 42 9.81 9.25 -10.22
N ASP A 43 10.13 9.86 -11.37
CA ASP A 43 11.46 10.45 -11.61
C ASP A 43 11.68 11.65 -10.66
N MET A 44 10.72 12.58 -10.63
CA MET A 44 10.79 13.75 -9.75
C MET A 44 10.79 13.34 -8.27
N ALA A 45 9.97 12.38 -7.89
CA ALA A 45 9.91 11.88 -6.52
C ALA A 45 11.25 11.28 -6.08
N ASN A 46 11.86 10.45 -6.92
CA ASN A 46 13.18 9.86 -6.65
C ASN A 46 14.27 10.93 -6.50
N GLU A 47 14.30 11.93 -7.38
CA GLU A 47 15.24 13.04 -7.25
C GLU A 47 15.07 13.80 -5.93
N LEU A 48 13.82 14.08 -5.52
CA LEU A 48 13.52 14.79 -4.27
C LEU A 48 13.90 13.95 -3.04
N ILE A 49 13.66 12.63 -3.05
CA ILE A 49 14.07 11.72 -1.97
C ILE A 49 15.58 11.76 -1.80
N ILE A 50 16.35 11.59 -2.89
CA ILE A 50 17.81 11.59 -2.85
C ILE A 50 18.35 12.95 -2.40
N LYS A 51 17.79 14.05 -2.92
CA LYS A 51 18.16 15.41 -2.52
C LYS A 51 17.84 15.67 -1.05
N GLY A 52 16.67 15.22 -0.58
CA GLY A 52 16.24 15.33 0.81
C GLY A 52 17.19 14.59 1.75
N ALA A 53 17.58 13.37 1.40
CA ALA A 53 18.51 12.56 2.18
C ALA A 53 19.92 13.19 2.34
N ASN A 54 20.34 13.96 1.33
CA ASN A 54 21.64 14.65 1.34
C ASN A 54 21.57 16.09 1.88
N SER A 55 20.42 16.52 2.41
CA SER A 55 20.22 17.88 2.95
C SER A 55 20.35 17.91 4.47
N ASP A 56 20.62 19.12 5.01
CA ASP A 56 20.64 19.34 6.47
C ASP A 56 19.25 19.17 7.13
N ARG A 57 18.19 19.13 6.30
CA ARG A 57 16.81 18.95 6.73
C ARG A 57 16.14 17.88 5.85
N PRO A 58 16.29 16.59 6.19
CA PRO A 58 15.62 15.51 5.48
C PRO A 58 14.09 15.60 5.62
N TYR A 59 13.35 14.83 4.82
CA TYR A 59 11.90 14.72 4.98
C TYR A 59 11.56 13.94 6.25
N ASP A 60 10.57 14.45 6.97
CA ASP A 60 9.98 13.79 8.14
C ASP A 60 8.85 12.85 7.75
N VAL A 61 8.13 13.17 6.65
CA VAL A 61 6.97 12.41 6.19
C VAL A 61 6.98 12.30 4.67
N LEU A 62 6.70 11.09 4.18
CA LEU A 62 6.62 10.76 2.76
C LEU A 62 5.22 10.21 2.46
N PHE A 63 4.47 10.89 1.60
CA PHE A 63 3.18 10.41 1.09
C PHE A 63 3.37 9.87 -0.32
N PHE A 64 2.95 8.63 -0.56
CA PHE A 64 3.03 8.01 -1.88
C PHE A 64 1.67 7.49 -2.34
N ASP A 65 1.19 7.96 -3.49
CA ASP A 65 0.21 7.17 -4.24
C ASP A 65 0.89 5.94 -4.85
N ILE A 66 0.21 4.81 -4.80
CA ILE A 66 0.72 3.56 -5.39
C ILE A 66 0.62 3.58 -6.91
N SER A 67 -0.46 4.17 -7.46
CA SER A 67 -0.82 4.08 -8.88
C SER A 67 -0.06 5.09 -9.75
N LEU A 68 1.21 5.30 -9.48
CA LEU A 68 2.05 6.21 -10.27
C LEU A 68 2.49 5.55 -11.59
N PRO A 69 2.60 6.34 -12.67
CA PRO A 69 3.28 5.91 -13.88
C PRO A 69 4.73 5.53 -13.62
N ALA A 70 5.23 4.49 -14.30
CA ALA A 70 6.62 4.09 -14.18
C ALA A 70 7.59 5.22 -14.58
N SER A 71 8.79 5.21 -13.97
CA SER A 71 9.89 6.10 -14.36
C SER A 71 10.28 5.89 -15.83
N LYS A 72 10.91 6.89 -16.43
CA LYS A 72 11.31 6.90 -17.86
C LYS A 72 12.23 5.72 -18.22
N ASP A 73 13.07 5.29 -17.29
CA ASP A 73 13.96 4.14 -17.46
C ASP A 73 13.31 2.80 -17.07
N GLY A 74 12.08 2.82 -16.53
CA GLY A 74 11.35 1.66 -16.07
C GLY A 74 11.90 1.01 -14.79
N ALA A 75 12.84 1.64 -14.10
CA ALA A 75 13.45 1.11 -12.88
C ALA A 75 12.50 1.24 -11.67
N ILE A 76 11.67 2.27 -11.64
CA ILE A 76 10.66 2.51 -10.61
C ILE A 76 9.30 2.34 -11.27
N THR A 77 8.51 1.38 -10.81
CA THR A 77 7.25 1.00 -11.48
C THR A 77 6.00 1.46 -10.75
N SER A 78 6.12 1.93 -9.52
CA SER A 78 4.99 2.30 -8.67
C SER A 78 5.42 3.10 -7.42
N GLY A 79 4.46 3.63 -6.70
CA GLY A 79 4.70 4.23 -5.38
C GLY A 79 5.19 3.24 -4.32
N GLU A 80 4.98 1.93 -4.51
CA GLU A 80 5.58 0.90 -3.63
C GLU A 80 7.11 0.88 -3.75
N ASP A 81 7.64 1.01 -4.97
CA ASP A 81 9.09 1.09 -5.21
C ASP A 81 9.66 2.38 -4.61
N LEU A 82 8.96 3.52 -4.77
CA LEU A 82 9.34 4.78 -4.13
C LEU A 82 9.37 4.68 -2.60
N ALA A 83 8.41 4.00 -2.01
CA ALA A 83 8.38 3.79 -0.56
C ALA A 83 9.59 2.97 -0.07
N LYS A 84 9.99 1.93 -0.81
CA LYS A 84 11.21 1.15 -0.53
C LYS A 84 12.48 2.00 -0.67
N ILE A 85 12.52 2.86 -1.68
CA ILE A 85 13.60 3.84 -1.86
C ILE A 85 13.60 4.84 -0.69
N GLY A 86 12.44 5.36 -0.30
CA GLY A 86 12.27 6.23 0.86
C GLY A 86 12.81 5.59 2.15
N ARG A 87 12.45 4.33 2.42
CA ARG A 87 12.98 3.56 3.57
C ARG A 87 14.49 3.41 3.54
N THR A 88 15.09 3.32 2.35
CA THR A 88 16.54 3.16 2.19
C THR A 88 17.30 4.45 2.44
N TYR A 89 16.82 5.56 1.88
CA TYR A 89 17.53 6.85 1.91
C TYR A 89 17.12 7.75 3.10
N LEU A 90 15.91 7.57 3.61
CA LEU A 90 15.29 8.37 4.68
C LEU A 90 14.66 7.41 5.73
N PRO A 91 15.47 6.61 6.43
CA PRO A 91 14.94 5.53 7.32
C PRO A 91 14.11 6.06 8.49
N ASP A 92 14.33 7.31 8.91
CA ASP A 92 13.57 7.93 10.01
C ASP A 92 12.27 8.61 9.54
N ALA A 93 12.06 8.76 8.23
CA ALA A 93 10.86 9.36 7.70
C ALA A 93 9.64 8.43 7.85
N LYS A 94 8.51 9.00 8.25
CA LYS A 94 7.23 8.29 8.29
C LYS A 94 6.71 8.10 6.86
N VAL A 95 6.35 6.87 6.51
CA VAL A 95 5.80 6.54 5.19
C VAL A 95 4.29 6.38 5.28
N ILE A 96 3.59 7.15 4.47
CA ILE A 96 2.13 7.08 4.32
C ILE A 96 1.81 6.67 2.88
N ILE A 97 1.14 5.56 2.74
CA ILE A 97 0.69 5.04 1.45
C ILE A 97 -0.77 5.42 1.23
N LEU A 98 -1.04 5.99 0.08
CA LEU A 98 -2.38 6.30 -0.42
C LEU A 98 -2.68 5.37 -1.59
N THR A 99 -3.87 4.78 -1.64
CA THR A 99 -4.20 3.85 -2.72
C THR A 99 -5.70 3.80 -3.02
N MET A 100 -6.04 3.55 -4.28
CA MET A 100 -7.40 3.17 -4.68
C MET A 100 -7.64 1.66 -4.59
N PHE A 101 -6.57 0.86 -4.39
CA PHE A 101 -6.70 -0.59 -4.29
C PHE A 101 -7.34 -1.00 -2.97
N ASN A 102 -8.35 -1.84 -3.08
CA ASN A 102 -9.08 -2.43 -1.96
C ASN A 102 -8.95 -3.97 -1.92
N GLU A 103 -8.01 -4.53 -2.67
CA GLU A 103 -7.75 -5.96 -2.66
C GLU A 103 -6.88 -6.33 -1.45
N SER A 104 -7.37 -7.23 -0.62
CA SER A 104 -6.70 -7.65 0.62
C SER A 104 -5.29 -8.19 0.40
N PHE A 105 -5.05 -8.87 -0.74
CA PHE A 105 -3.72 -9.37 -1.10
C PHE A 105 -2.70 -8.24 -1.21
N ARG A 106 -3.03 -7.17 -1.93
CA ARG A 106 -2.12 -6.05 -2.16
C ARG A 106 -1.88 -5.25 -0.88
N ILE A 107 -2.94 -5.02 -0.11
CA ILE A 107 -2.86 -4.35 1.19
C ILE A 107 -1.92 -5.09 2.16
N LEU A 108 -2.06 -6.41 2.26
CA LEU A 108 -1.22 -7.23 3.15
C LEU A 108 0.25 -7.26 2.70
N ASN A 109 0.51 -7.27 1.39
CA ASN A 109 1.88 -7.19 0.86
C ASN A 109 2.53 -5.85 1.18
N ILE A 110 1.80 -4.74 1.00
CA ILE A 110 2.27 -3.39 1.35
C ILE A 110 2.67 -3.33 2.83
N ILE A 111 1.81 -3.83 3.72
CA ILE A 111 2.09 -3.86 5.16
C ILE A 111 3.36 -4.67 5.46
N ARG A 112 3.54 -5.84 4.82
CA ARG A 112 4.69 -6.72 5.09
C ARG A 112 6.01 -6.24 4.50
N GLU A 113 5.98 -5.65 3.31
CA GLU A 113 7.19 -5.28 2.57
C GLU A 113 7.66 -3.86 2.87
N ILE A 114 6.74 -2.95 3.17
CA ILE A 114 7.04 -1.52 3.37
C ILE A 114 6.94 -1.15 4.84
N ASP A 115 6.04 -1.82 5.60
CA ASP A 115 5.71 -1.48 7.00
C ASP A 115 5.43 0.02 7.17
N PRO A 116 4.42 0.57 6.45
CA PRO A 116 4.15 1.99 6.47
C PRO A 116 3.47 2.41 7.79
N GLU A 117 3.79 3.59 8.29
CA GLU A 117 3.08 4.18 9.44
C GLU A 117 1.64 4.57 9.10
N GLY A 118 1.35 4.79 7.81
CA GLY A 118 0.01 5.05 7.30
C GLY A 118 -0.33 4.24 6.06
N LEU A 119 -1.50 3.59 6.05
CA LEU A 119 -2.05 2.97 4.85
C LEU A 119 -3.52 3.34 4.70
N LEU A 120 -3.80 4.18 3.70
CA LEU A 120 -5.08 4.86 3.53
C LEU A 120 -5.68 4.51 2.17
N ILE A 121 -6.88 3.96 2.18
CA ILE A 121 -7.66 3.78 0.95
C ILE A 121 -8.30 5.12 0.59
N LYS A 122 -8.04 5.64 -0.61
CA LYS A 122 -8.50 6.97 -1.05
C LYS A 122 -10.04 7.13 -0.96
N SER A 123 -10.80 6.05 -1.16
CA SER A 123 -12.26 6.08 -1.01
C SER A 123 -12.76 6.17 0.43
N ASP A 124 -11.93 5.85 1.42
CA ASP A 124 -12.26 5.99 2.84
C ASP A 124 -11.99 7.42 3.34
N LEU A 125 -11.19 8.22 2.59
CA LEU A 125 -10.69 9.49 3.08
C LEU A 125 -11.69 10.62 2.97
N THR A 126 -11.94 11.24 4.11
CA THR A 126 -12.46 12.58 4.25
C THR A 126 -11.34 13.52 4.70
N SER A 127 -11.55 14.84 4.61
CA SER A 127 -10.56 15.82 5.13
C SER A 127 -10.28 15.62 6.63
N SER A 128 -11.29 15.24 7.42
CA SER A 128 -11.11 14.96 8.85
C SER A 128 -10.31 13.69 9.11
N GLU A 129 -10.51 12.64 8.31
CA GLU A 129 -9.74 11.39 8.45
C GLU A 129 -8.29 11.57 8.02
N LEU A 130 -8.02 12.32 6.95
CA LEU A 130 -6.66 12.65 6.56
C LEU A 130 -5.93 13.45 7.65
N ALA A 131 -6.61 14.43 8.25
CA ALA A 131 -6.05 15.23 9.33
C ALA A 131 -5.77 14.39 10.58
N ASP A 132 -6.70 13.52 10.99
CA ASP A 132 -6.53 12.63 12.15
C ASP A 132 -5.39 11.62 11.89
N ALA A 133 -5.38 11.00 10.73
CA ALA A 133 -4.32 10.08 10.31
C ALA A 133 -2.94 10.74 10.39
N PHE A 134 -2.79 11.92 9.80
CA PHE A 134 -1.53 12.67 9.81
C PHE A 134 -1.07 12.99 11.24
N GLN A 135 -1.95 13.55 12.08
CA GLN A 135 -1.59 13.89 13.45
C GLN A 135 -1.17 12.68 14.28
N ARG A 136 -1.86 11.54 14.12
CA ARG A 136 -1.51 10.30 14.82
C ARG A 136 -0.17 9.76 14.36
N ILE A 137 0.09 9.76 13.05
CA ILE A 137 1.33 9.23 12.48
C ILE A 137 2.54 10.04 12.93
N ILE A 138 2.46 11.38 12.96
CA ILE A 138 3.56 12.21 13.46
C ILE A 138 3.76 12.10 14.99
N ASP A 139 2.74 11.66 15.72
CA ASP A 139 2.80 11.34 17.16
C ASP A 139 3.18 9.85 17.39
N ASP A 140 3.85 9.18 16.42
CA ASP A 140 4.32 7.78 16.45
C ASP A 140 3.20 6.73 16.62
N GLN A 141 1.98 7.04 16.19
CA GLN A 141 0.85 6.13 16.24
C GLN A 141 0.46 5.72 14.81
N PRO A 142 0.73 4.49 14.37
CA PRO A 142 0.33 4.03 13.05
C PRO A 142 -1.19 4.19 12.83
N TYR A 143 -1.55 4.55 11.60
CA TYR A 143 -2.95 4.72 11.22
C TYR A 143 -3.27 3.97 9.92
N TYR A 144 -4.26 3.11 10.00
CA TYR A 144 -4.81 2.40 8.84
C TYR A 144 -6.28 2.74 8.68
N SER A 145 -6.72 3.02 7.44
CA SER A 145 -8.11 3.36 7.16
C SER A 145 -9.07 2.21 7.49
N SER A 146 -10.37 2.50 7.56
CA SER A 146 -11.39 1.54 8.00
C SER A 146 -11.40 0.24 7.18
N THR A 147 -11.27 0.35 5.86
CA THR A 147 -11.19 -0.79 4.95
C THR A 147 -9.95 -1.65 5.23
N VAL A 148 -8.76 -1.02 5.41
CA VAL A 148 -7.52 -1.73 5.75
C VAL A 148 -7.67 -2.49 7.08
N ASN A 149 -8.17 -1.83 8.11
CA ASN A 149 -8.40 -2.46 9.42
C ASN A 149 -9.39 -3.64 9.34
N SER A 150 -10.42 -3.52 8.49
CA SER A 150 -11.37 -4.61 8.25
C SER A 150 -10.67 -5.84 7.65
N PHE A 151 -9.77 -5.65 6.66
CA PHE A 151 -9.00 -6.75 6.07
C PHE A 151 -8.03 -7.40 7.07
N ILE A 152 -7.28 -6.60 7.82
CA ILE A 152 -6.37 -7.10 8.84
C ILE A 152 -7.15 -7.96 9.86
N THR A 153 -8.28 -7.43 10.36
CA THR A 153 -9.11 -8.12 11.35
C THR A 153 -9.68 -9.45 10.83
N LYS A 154 -10.15 -9.47 9.58
CA LYS A 154 -10.64 -10.69 8.94
C LYS A 154 -9.53 -11.72 8.77
N THR A 155 -8.34 -11.28 8.34
CA THR A 155 -7.19 -12.15 8.13
C THR A 155 -6.70 -12.74 9.45
N ILE A 156 -6.62 -11.95 10.54
CA ILE A 156 -6.21 -12.42 11.87
C ILE A 156 -7.23 -13.41 12.46
N LYS A 157 -8.53 -13.19 12.23
CA LYS A 157 -9.59 -14.09 12.70
C LYS A 157 -9.68 -15.39 11.91
N SER A 158 -9.05 -15.47 10.75
CA SER A 158 -9.00 -16.71 9.97
C SER A 158 -7.85 -17.57 10.48
N ASP A 159 -8.12 -18.84 10.78
CA ASP A 159 -7.08 -19.83 11.12
C ASP A 159 -6.26 -20.28 9.90
N ILE A 160 -6.44 -19.59 8.75
CA ILE A 160 -5.79 -19.92 7.48
C ILE A 160 -4.52 -19.11 7.33
N PHE A 161 -3.38 -19.79 7.29
CA PHE A 161 -2.11 -19.19 6.91
C PHE A 161 -1.81 -19.46 5.43
N LEU A 162 -1.56 -18.39 4.66
CA LEU A 162 -1.15 -18.48 3.26
C LEU A 162 0.25 -17.92 3.06
N ASP A 163 1.10 -18.67 2.38
CA ASP A 163 2.35 -18.15 1.84
C ASP A 163 2.09 -17.20 0.65
N ASP A 164 3.10 -16.46 0.23
CA ASP A 164 2.97 -15.44 -0.82
C ASP A 164 2.58 -16.03 -2.17
N VAL A 165 3.06 -17.23 -2.48
CA VAL A 165 2.71 -17.93 -3.72
C VAL A 165 1.24 -18.31 -3.74
N ASN A 166 0.70 -18.83 -2.63
CA ASN A 166 -0.70 -19.16 -2.50
C ASN A 166 -1.60 -17.92 -2.57
N ARG A 167 -1.17 -16.80 -1.97
CA ARG A 167 -1.86 -15.51 -2.10
C ARG A 167 -1.87 -15.04 -3.54
N LYS A 168 -0.72 -15.10 -4.24
CA LYS A 168 -0.60 -14.72 -5.64
C LYS A 168 -1.47 -15.58 -6.55
N ILE A 169 -1.55 -16.91 -6.31
CA ILE A 169 -2.46 -17.80 -7.03
C ILE A 169 -3.92 -17.36 -6.87
N LEU A 170 -4.38 -17.12 -5.64
CA LEU A 170 -5.75 -16.64 -5.39
C LEU A 170 -6.03 -15.31 -6.07
N HIS A 171 -5.11 -14.37 -5.98
CA HIS A 171 -5.24 -13.06 -6.62
C HIS A 171 -5.38 -13.18 -8.14
N LEU A 172 -4.49 -13.90 -8.81
CA LEU A 172 -4.54 -14.08 -10.26
C LEU A 172 -5.82 -14.82 -10.71
N LEU A 173 -6.26 -15.83 -9.97
CA LEU A 173 -7.54 -16.49 -10.22
C LEU A 173 -8.72 -15.53 -10.07
N SER A 174 -8.68 -14.62 -9.10
CA SER A 174 -9.74 -13.61 -8.90
C SER A 174 -9.84 -12.60 -10.03
N GLN A 175 -8.74 -12.36 -10.73
CA GLN A 175 -8.68 -11.56 -11.96
C GLN A 175 -9.15 -12.33 -13.22
N GLY A 176 -9.58 -13.58 -13.07
CA GLY A 176 -10.04 -14.41 -14.17
C GLY A 176 -8.94 -15.12 -14.97
N ILE A 177 -7.68 -15.06 -14.51
CA ILE A 177 -6.56 -15.76 -15.14
C ILE A 177 -6.75 -17.26 -14.96
N LYS A 178 -6.76 -18.00 -16.08
CA LYS A 178 -6.97 -19.46 -16.06
C LYS A 178 -5.76 -20.16 -15.46
N THR A 179 -5.97 -21.28 -14.76
CA THR A 179 -4.91 -22.06 -14.11
C THR A 179 -3.73 -22.36 -15.04
N ARG A 180 -3.99 -22.68 -16.32
CA ARG A 180 -2.94 -22.99 -17.32
C ARG A 180 -2.02 -21.79 -17.62
N SER A 181 -2.49 -20.56 -17.44
CA SER A 181 -1.72 -19.34 -17.70
C SER A 181 -1.04 -18.80 -16.43
N LEU A 182 -1.27 -19.39 -15.26
CA LEU A 182 -0.64 -18.94 -14.02
C LEU A 182 0.89 -19.10 -14.04
N SER A 183 1.42 -20.08 -14.76
CA SER A 183 2.87 -20.28 -14.92
C SER A 183 3.56 -19.15 -15.70
N GLU A 184 2.82 -18.31 -16.41
CA GLU A 184 3.33 -17.09 -17.06
C GLU A 184 3.56 -15.94 -16.05
N HIS A 185 2.93 -16.03 -14.87
CA HIS A 185 2.95 -15.01 -13.82
C HIS A 185 3.65 -15.45 -12.53
N ILE A 186 3.85 -16.77 -12.39
CA ILE A 186 4.45 -17.36 -11.18
C ILE A 186 5.53 -18.34 -11.65
N ASP A 187 6.73 -18.23 -11.08
CA ASP A 187 7.85 -19.12 -11.40
C ASP A 187 7.66 -20.50 -10.78
N LEU A 188 6.64 -21.21 -11.28
CA LEU A 188 6.30 -22.59 -10.92
C LEU A 188 5.76 -23.36 -12.12
N SER A 189 6.00 -24.66 -12.14
CA SER A 189 5.37 -25.55 -13.12
C SER A 189 3.85 -25.62 -12.92
N LEU A 190 3.11 -25.90 -14.00
CA LEU A 190 1.66 -26.05 -13.95
C LEU A 190 1.23 -27.11 -12.91
N SER A 191 1.95 -28.23 -12.83
CA SER A 191 1.65 -29.29 -11.84
C SER A 191 1.84 -28.83 -10.39
N ALA A 192 2.85 -28.00 -10.13
CA ALA A 192 3.06 -27.40 -8.81
C ALA A 192 1.94 -26.41 -8.45
N ILE A 193 1.49 -25.60 -9.42
CA ILE A 193 0.36 -24.68 -9.26
C ILE A 193 -0.94 -25.44 -8.98
N GLU A 194 -1.22 -26.51 -9.73
CA GLU A 194 -2.41 -27.34 -9.50
C GLU A 194 -2.40 -28.01 -8.12
N LYS A 195 -1.25 -28.48 -7.66
CA LYS A 195 -1.10 -29.05 -6.32
C LYS A 195 -1.38 -27.98 -5.23
N ARG A 196 -0.84 -26.77 -5.39
CA ARG A 196 -1.10 -25.66 -4.48
C ARG A 196 -2.56 -25.24 -4.49
N LYS A 197 -3.18 -25.18 -5.66
CA LYS A 197 -4.61 -24.86 -5.80
C LYS A 197 -5.50 -25.91 -5.14
N LYS A 198 -5.14 -27.20 -5.23
CA LYS A 198 -5.84 -28.27 -4.49
C LYS A 198 -5.72 -28.04 -2.98
N HIS A 199 -4.53 -27.76 -2.50
CA HIS A 199 -4.30 -27.46 -1.08
C HIS A 199 -5.08 -26.19 -0.63
N LEU A 200 -5.15 -25.15 -1.45
CA LEU A 200 -6.00 -23.99 -1.16
C LEU A 200 -7.47 -24.38 -1.02
N LYS A 201 -7.99 -25.22 -1.90
CA LYS A 201 -9.39 -25.71 -1.78
C LYS A 201 -9.63 -26.46 -0.46
N GLU A 202 -8.69 -27.28 -0.03
CA GLU A 202 -8.73 -27.96 1.26
C GLU A 202 -8.73 -26.96 2.42
N LEU A 203 -7.81 -25.99 2.43
CA LEU A 203 -7.72 -24.94 3.46
C LEU A 203 -8.99 -24.08 3.57
N PHE A 204 -9.62 -23.80 2.43
CA PHE A 204 -10.84 -22.99 2.38
C PHE A 204 -12.13 -23.79 2.53
N GLY A 205 -12.04 -25.11 2.69
CA GLY A 205 -13.19 -26.00 2.88
C GLY A 205 -14.08 -26.13 1.63
N VAL A 206 -13.47 -26.14 0.44
CA VAL A 206 -14.17 -26.23 -0.84
C VAL A 206 -14.39 -27.70 -1.20
N GLU A 207 -15.60 -28.19 -1.01
CA GLU A 207 -15.98 -29.59 -1.24
C GLU A 207 -16.29 -29.90 -2.73
N ASP A 208 -16.86 -28.92 -3.45
CA ASP A 208 -17.27 -29.08 -4.85
C ASP A 208 -16.11 -29.00 -5.86
N GLY A 209 -14.92 -28.70 -5.38
CA GLY A 209 -13.70 -28.59 -6.18
C GLY A 209 -13.68 -27.43 -7.17
N LYS A 210 -14.66 -26.49 -7.14
CA LYS A 210 -14.73 -25.37 -8.09
C LYS A 210 -13.88 -24.18 -7.67
N ASP A 211 -13.34 -23.46 -8.64
CA ASP A 211 -12.55 -22.26 -8.40
C ASP A 211 -13.44 -21.10 -7.92
N GLU A 212 -14.67 -21.03 -8.42
CA GLU A 212 -15.65 -20.02 -8.02
C GLU A 212 -15.95 -20.10 -6.52
N THR A 213 -16.14 -21.32 -6.00
CA THR A 213 -16.39 -21.57 -4.57
C THR A 213 -15.16 -21.23 -3.73
N LEU A 214 -13.95 -21.54 -4.25
CA LEU A 214 -12.68 -21.14 -3.61
C LEU A 214 -12.59 -19.62 -3.50
N LEU A 215 -12.82 -18.89 -4.59
CA LEU A 215 -12.74 -17.43 -4.62
C LEU A 215 -13.80 -16.78 -3.71
N LYS A 216 -15.02 -17.33 -3.66
CA LYS A 216 -16.06 -16.88 -2.75
C LYS A 216 -15.63 -17.04 -1.29
N SER A 217 -15.18 -18.23 -0.89
CA SER A 217 -14.71 -18.51 0.47
C SER A 217 -13.50 -17.64 0.83
N ALA A 218 -12.58 -17.40 -0.12
CA ALA A 218 -11.45 -16.52 0.09
C ALA A 218 -11.85 -15.06 0.35
N ARG A 219 -12.86 -14.53 -0.37
CA ARG A 219 -13.42 -13.17 -0.11
C ARG A 219 -14.10 -13.08 1.25
N GLU A 220 -14.93 -14.06 1.60
CA GLU A 220 -15.64 -14.09 2.89
C GLU A 220 -14.67 -14.08 4.08
N LYS A 221 -13.49 -14.72 3.92
CA LYS A 221 -12.45 -14.81 4.94
C LYS A 221 -11.39 -13.69 4.85
N GLY A 222 -11.53 -12.75 3.93
CA GLY A 222 -10.66 -11.57 3.81
C GLY A 222 -9.31 -11.82 3.13
N PHE A 223 -9.22 -12.83 2.24
CA PHE A 223 -8.01 -13.10 1.45
C PHE A 223 -8.07 -12.55 0.01
N LEU A 224 -9.25 -12.05 -0.39
CA LEU A 224 -9.50 -11.38 -1.67
C LEU A 224 -10.36 -10.14 -1.45
#